data_087bd7e0f7d82ca0b4fbaf8d5a0104c2
#
_entry.id   087bd7e0f7d82ca0b4fbaf8d5a0104c2
#
_cell.length_a   1.000
_cell.length_b   1.000
_cell.length_c   1.000
_cell.angle_alpha   90.00
_cell.angle_beta   90.00
_cell.angle_gamma   90.00
#
_symmetry.space_group_name_H-M   'P 1'
#
loop_
_entity.id
_entity.type
_entity.pdbx_description
1 polymer ?
#
loop_
_entity_poly.entity_id
_entity_poly.type
_entity_poly.pdbx_seq_one_letter_code
_entity_poly.pdbx_strand_id
1 'polypeptide(L)'
;MASAGRTFTRALRSTPTTSAIKTAAPRRFAQAPKFQARRGYSSEAPKPSSGGGNGLLYGGIAAVLLGGGAYYTLGSKSSPIQDAKTSSAAGSKSGIITPTKEDYQKVYDAVAKKLVDEDDYDDGSYGPVLLRLGWHASGTYDLETGTGGSNGATMRFAPEGDHGANAGLRAARDFLEPIKEQFPWITYSDLWILSACAAIQEMGGPDVPFRPGRQDKDAAFCTPDGRLPDGAQGQDHLRGIFYRMGFNDQEIVALSGAHALGRCHTDRSGFDGPWSFSPTTLTNDYYK
;
A
#
# COMPACT_ATOMS: atom_id res chain seq x y z
N MET A 1 79.96 3.90 -13.37
CA MET A 1 79.04 2.91 -12.75
C MET A 1 77.63 3.22 -13.22
N ALA A 2 77.12 2.41 -14.14
CA ALA A 2 75.88 2.67 -14.86
C ALA A 2 74.72 1.98 -14.16
N SER A 3 73.65 2.73 -13.87
CA SER A 3 72.38 2.20 -13.38
C SER A 3 71.37 2.14 -14.54
N ALA A 4 70.97 0.94 -14.90
CA ALA A 4 70.02 0.69 -15.98
C ALA A 4 68.52 0.86 -15.47
N GLY A 5 67.84 1.87 -15.99
CA GLY A 5 66.42 2.01 -15.83
C GLY A 5 65.61 1.10 -16.75
N ARG A 6 64.76 0.23 -16.20
CA ARG A 6 63.82 -0.60 -16.99
C ARG A 6 62.49 0.16 -17.12
N THR A 7 62.19 0.54 -18.37
CA THR A 7 60.89 1.11 -18.74
C THR A 7 59.87 -0.01 -18.99
N PHE A 8 58.80 -0.07 -18.21
CA PHE A 8 57.64 -0.95 -18.45
C PHE A 8 56.61 -0.22 -19.31
N THR A 9 56.51 -0.61 -20.57
CA THR A 9 55.42 -0.19 -21.45
C THR A 9 54.20 -1.07 -21.22
N ARG A 10 53.17 -0.48 -20.64
CA ARG A 10 51.86 -1.14 -20.44
C ARG A 10 51.00 -0.91 -21.68
N ALA A 11 50.79 -1.97 -22.46
CA ALA A 11 49.85 -1.95 -23.58
C ALA A 11 48.40 -1.89 -23.10
N LEU A 12 47.73 -0.80 -23.45
CA LEU A 12 46.28 -0.66 -23.27
C LEU A 12 45.57 -1.46 -24.38
N ARG A 13 44.97 -2.60 -24.04
CA ARG A 13 43.99 -3.27 -24.89
C ARG A 13 42.63 -2.60 -24.67
N SER A 14 42.18 -1.86 -25.65
CA SER A 14 40.78 -1.39 -25.76
C SER A 14 39.92 -2.54 -26.29
N THR A 15 39.03 -3.05 -25.44
CA THR A 15 37.91 -3.89 -25.89
C THR A 15 36.67 -2.99 -26.05
N PRO A 16 36.00 -3.00 -27.20
CA PRO A 16 34.71 -2.33 -27.32
C PRO A 16 33.61 -3.21 -26.68
N THR A 17 33.17 -2.83 -25.51
CA THR A 17 31.98 -3.46 -24.91
C THR A 17 30.74 -2.77 -25.49
N THR A 18 30.21 -3.34 -26.55
CA THR A 18 28.85 -3.00 -27.00
C THR A 18 27.86 -3.62 -25.99
N SER A 19 27.49 -2.84 -25.02
CA SER A 19 26.38 -3.19 -24.13
C SER A 19 25.08 -3.06 -24.92
N ALA A 20 24.56 -4.20 -25.38
CA ALA A 20 23.21 -4.26 -25.92
C ALA A 20 22.23 -4.00 -24.79
N ILE A 21 21.60 -2.82 -24.79
CA ILE A 21 20.45 -2.49 -23.95
C ILE A 21 19.35 -3.47 -24.39
N LYS A 22 19.12 -4.53 -23.59
CA LYS A 22 17.94 -5.36 -23.73
C LYS A 22 16.76 -4.51 -23.24
N THR A 23 16.02 -3.94 -24.18
CA THR A 23 14.69 -3.40 -23.91
C THR A 23 13.85 -4.54 -23.35
N ALA A 24 13.54 -4.51 -22.05
CA ALA A 24 12.61 -5.43 -21.44
C ALA A 24 11.25 -5.24 -22.12
N ALA A 25 10.69 -6.31 -22.66
CA ALA A 25 9.35 -6.29 -23.22
C ALA A 25 8.35 -5.92 -22.11
N PRO A 26 7.32 -5.10 -22.40
CA PRO A 26 6.33 -4.73 -21.40
C PRO A 26 5.64 -6.00 -20.87
N ARG A 27 5.79 -6.23 -19.55
CA ARG A 27 5.12 -7.34 -18.88
C ARG A 27 3.62 -7.02 -18.82
N ARG A 28 2.80 -7.92 -19.34
CA ARG A 28 1.34 -7.76 -19.34
C ARG A 28 0.78 -8.24 -18.01
N PHE A 29 -0.23 -7.53 -17.48
CA PHE A 29 -1.03 -8.04 -16.37
C PHE A 29 -1.56 -9.44 -16.72
N ALA A 30 -1.21 -10.44 -15.91
CA ALA A 30 -1.77 -11.76 -16.05
C ALA A 30 -3.29 -11.69 -15.83
N GLN A 31 -4.05 -12.37 -16.70
CA GLN A 31 -5.47 -12.56 -16.45
C GLN A 31 -5.61 -13.36 -15.15
N ALA A 32 -6.34 -12.82 -14.17
CA ALA A 32 -6.61 -13.51 -12.94
C ALA A 32 -7.20 -14.90 -13.25
N PRO A 33 -6.64 -16.00 -12.71
CA PRO A 33 -7.28 -17.30 -12.81
C PRO A 33 -8.68 -17.19 -12.22
N LYS A 34 -9.69 -17.73 -12.92
CA LYS A 34 -11.05 -17.83 -12.41
C LYS A 34 -10.99 -18.73 -11.17
N PHE A 35 -11.00 -18.12 -9.99
CA PHE A 35 -11.11 -18.84 -8.74
C PHE A 35 -12.48 -19.49 -8.71
N GLN A 36 -12.53 -20.80 -8.99
CA GLN A 36 -13.69 -21.60 -8.63
C GLN A 36 -13.72 -21.67 -7.09
N ALA A 37 -14.71 -21.01 -6.51
CA ALA A 37 -15.00 -21.10 -5.09
C ALA A 37 -15.38 -22.56 -4.76
N ARG A 38 -14.39 -23.35 -4.33
CA ARG A 38 -14.61 -24.60 -3.63
C ARG A 38 -14.19 -24.40 -2.19
N ARG A 39 -15.09 -23.82 -1.39
CA ARG A 39 -15.14 -24.04 0.04
C ARG A 39 -16.59 -24.10 0.44
N GLY A 40 -17.13 -25.31 0.47
CA GLY A 40 -18.27 -25.63 1.30
C GLY A 40 -17.85 -25.62 2.74
N TYR A 41 -18.12 -24.53 3.46
CA TYR A 41 -18.21 -24.56 4.91
C TYR A 41 -19.62 -25.08 5.22
N SER A 42 -19.70 -26.32 5.73
CA SER A 42 -20.87 -26.79 6.43
C SER A 42 -20.99 -26.03 7.75
N SER A 43 -21.80 -24.97 7.76
CA SER A 43 -22.27 -24.36 8.99
C SER A 43 -23.60 -25.00 9.35
N GLU A 44 -23.57 -26.05 10.17
CA GLU A 44 -24.74 -26.38 10.97
C GLU A 44 -24.93 -25.28 12.01
N ALA A 45 -25.94 -24.45 11.78
CA ALA A 45 -26.38 -23.48 12.77
C ALA A 45 -27.03 -24.21 13.94
N PRO A 46 -26.73 -23.89 15.20
CA PRO A 46 -27.42 -24.43 16.34
C PRO A 46 -28.89 -24.00 16.32
N LYS A 47 -29.81 -24.93 16.49
CA LYS A 47 -31.25 -24.70 16.63
C LYS A 47 -31.53 -23.81 17.84
N PRO A 48 -32.36 -22.78 17.72
CA PRO A 48 -32.76 -21.99 18.89
C PRO A 48 -33.66 -22.83 19.82
N SER A 49 -33.28 -22.89 21.08
CA SER A 49 -34.11 -23.42 22.16
C SER A 49 -35.25 -22.44 22.46
N SER A 50 -36.50 -22.90 22.43
CA SER A 50 -37.67 -22.20 22.84
C SER A 50 -37.68 -21.97 24.38
N GLY A 51 -37.58 -20.71 24.81
CA GLY A 51 -37.77 -20.29 26.18
C GLY A 51 -38.43 -18.91 26.18
N GLY A 52 -39.64 -18.86 26.68
CA GLY A 52 -40.54 -17.72 26.60
C GLY A 52 -40.20 -16.55 27.54
N GLY A 53 -40.78 -15.42 27.22
CA GLY A 53 -41.14 -14.35 28.19
C GLY A 53 -40.30 -13.08 28.06
N ASN A 54 -40.89 -12.05 27.52
CA ASN A 54 -41.21 -10.71 28.05
C ASN A 54 -41.13 -9.66 26.95
N GLY A 55 -42.36 -9.32 26.47
CA GLY A 55 -42.57 -8.07 25.75
C GLY A 55 -42.47 -6.90 26.73
N LEU A 56 -41.57 -5.96 26.43
CA LEU A 56 -41.57 -4.57 26.89
C LEU A 56 -40.22 -3.90 26.51
N LEU A 57 -40.03 -3.57 25.24
CA LEU A 57 -38.92 -2.69 24.80
C LEU A 57 -39.07 -2.21 23.33
N TYR A 58 -40.30 -1.84 22.93
CA TYR A 58 -40.54 -1.17 21.64
C TYR A 58 -41.30 0.13 21.79
N GLY A 59 -40.91 0.96 22.77
CA GLY A 59 -41.56 2.27 23.03
C GLY A 59 -40.64 3.49 22.94
N GLY A 60 -39.34 3.33 22.64
CA GLY A 60 -38.36 4.42 22.82
C GLY A 60 -37.76 5.07 21.56
N ILE A 61 -38.01 4.57 20.37
CA ILE A 61 -37.31 5.04 19.16
C ILE A 61 -38.13 5.96 18.25
N ALA A 62 -39.45 6.10 18.50
CA ALA A 62 -40.30 6.94 17.65
C ALA A 62 -40.31 8.43 18.01
N ALA A 63 -39.73 8.87 19.11
CA ALA A 63 -39.80 10.26 19.58
C ALA A 63 -38.61 11.16 19.17
N VAL A 64 -37.54 10.60 18.58
CA VAL A 64 -36.32 11.39 18.19
C VAL A 64 -36.35 11.83 16.74
N LEU A 65 -37.21 11.27 15.88
CA LEU A 65 -37.25 11.61 14.45
C LEU A 65 -38.18 12.76 14.08
N LEU A 66 -38.99 13.28 15.01
CA LEU A 66 -39.89 14.40 14.75
C LEU A 66 -39.41 15.75 15.32
N GLY A 67 -38.34 15.79 16.09
CA GLY A 67 -37.78 17.03 16.67
C GLY A 67 -36.69 17.70 15.82
N GLY A 68 -36.06 16.99 14.88
CA GLY A 68 -34.92 17.48 14.09
C GLY A 68 -35.29 18.28 12.83
N GLY A 69 -36.51 18.15 12.35
CA GLY A 69 -36.95 18.79 11.09
C GLY A 69 -37.37 20.27 11.21
N ALA A 70 -37.64 20.77 12.39
CA ALA A 70 -38.17 22.14 12.58
C ALA A 70 -37.05 23.20 12.83
N TYR A 71 -35.80 22.77 13.09
CA TYR A 71 -34.69 23.70 13.34
C TYR A 71 -33.97 24.19 12.07
N TYR A 72 -34.17 23.52 10.94
CA TYR A 72 -33.46 23.83 9.69
C TYR A 72 -34.17 24.82 8.74
N THR A 73 -35.41 25.21 9.02
CA THR A 73 -36.18 26.06 8.10
C THR A 73 -36.41 27.52 8.54
N LEU A 74 -35.86 27.96 9.67
CA LEU A 74 -36.11 29.30 10.20
C LEU A 74 -34.90 30.23 10.37
N GLY A 75 -33.78 29.97 9.71
CA GLY A 75 -32.56 30.76 9.89
C GLY A 75 -31.77 31.09 8.64
N SER A 76 -32.38 31.61 7.58
CA SER A 76 -31.61 32.20 6.48
C SER A 76 -32.24 33.48 5.99
N LYS A 77 -31.85 34.62 6.55
CA LYS A 77 -32.02 35.92 5.91
C LYS A 77 -30.79 36.24 5.10
N SER A 78 -30.96 36.32 3.80
CA SER A 78 -29.99 36.70 2.79
C SER A 78 -29.66 38.19 2.86
N SER A 79 -28.36 38.54 2.76
CA SER A 79 -27.87 39.87 2.37
C SER A 79 -27.17 39.78 1.00
N PRO A 80 -27.36 40.74 0.11
CA PRO A 80 -26.86 40.67 -1.24
C PRO A 80 -25.35 41.03 -1.32
N ILE A 81 -24.57 40.16 -1.96
CA ILE A 81 -23.15 40.44 -2.30
C ILE A 81 -23.09 40.86 -3.78
N GLN A 82 -22.41 41.97 -3.98
CA GLN A 82 -22.20 42.63 -5.24
C GLN A 82 -21.37 41.81 -6.24
N ASP A 83 -21.68 41.98 -7.51
CA ASP A 83 -21.02 41.43 -8.68
C ASP A 83 -19.52 41.70 -8.72
N ALA A 84 -18.70 40.64 -8.64
CA ALA A 84 -17.30 40.68 -9.08
C ALA A 84 -17.19 39.98 -10.44
N LYS A 85 -16.73 40.77 -11.43
CA LYS A 85 -16.49 40.33 -12.80
C LYS A 85 -15.55 39.13 -12.85
N THR A 86 -16.06 38.00 -13.30
CA THR A 86 -15.29 36.78 -13.54
C THR A 86 -14.63 36.90 -14.92
N SER A 87 -13.30 36.93 -14.94
CA SER A 87 -12.53 36.69 -16.17
C SER A 87 -12.63 35.22 -16.51
N SER A 88 -13.08 34.92 -17.73
CA SER A 88 -13.22 33.58 -18.27
C SER A 88 -11.86 32.91 -18.45
N ALA A 89 -11.49 32.02 -17.56
CA ALA A 89 -10.47 30.99 -17.81
C ALA A 89 -11.12 29.80 -18.50
N ALA A 90 -10.52 29.35 -19.59
CA ALA A 90 -11.01 28.26 -20.42
C ALA A 90 -11.31 26.99 -19.60
N GLY A 91 -12.56 26.55 -19.65
CA GLY A 91 -13.01 25.35 -18.94
C GLY A 91 -12.38 24.09 -19.48
N SER A 92 -11.49 23.50 -18.70
CA SER A 92 -11.15 22.09 -18.83
C SER A 92 -12.40 21.28 -18.47
N LYS A 93 -12.98 20.61 -19.44
CA LYS A 93 -14.03 19.62 -19.21
C LYS A 93 -13.39 18.47 -18.44
N SER A 94 -13.55 18.45 -17.13
CA SER A 94 -13.28 17.27 -16.29
C SER A 94 -14.31 16.19 -16.64
N GLY A 95 -14.03 15.43 -17.71
CA GLY A 95 -14.73 14.19 -17.97
C GLY A 95 -14.37 13.22 -16.85
N ILE A 96 -15.37 12.60 -16.22
CA ILE A 96 -15.15 11.49 -15.29
C ILE A 96 -14.41 10.42 -16.08
N ILE A 97 -13.10 10.27 -15.81
CA ILE A 97 -12.28 9.22 -16.41
C ILE A 97 -12.64 7.92 -15.69
N THR A 98 -13.17 6.94 -16.42
CA THR A 98 -13.24 5.56 -15.93
C THR A 98 -11.96 4.86 -16.39
N PRO A 99 -10.98 4.64 -15.49
CA PRO A 99 -9.68 4.09 -15.87
C PRO A 99 -9.83 2.66 -16.39
N THR A 100 -9.12 2.36 -17.48
CA THR A 100 -9.05 1.02 -18.06
C THR A 100 -7.87 0.23 -17.47
N LYS A 101 -7.79 -1.06 -17.79
CA LYS A 101 -6.64 -1.90 -17.45
C LYS A 101 -5.33 -1.33 -18.04
N GLU A 102 -5.40 -0.82 -19.25
CA GLU A 102 -4.28 -0.21 -19.96
C GLU A 102 -3.80 1.07 -19.27
N ASP A 103 -4.70 1.82 -18.64
CA ASP A 103 -4.31 3.01 -17.86
C ASP A 103 -3.56 2.60 -16.58
N TYR A 104 -4.04 1.59 -15.85
CA TYR A 104 -3.30 1.04 -14.71
C TYR A 104 -1.96 0.42 -15.12
N GLN A 105 -1.86 -0.16 -16.34
CA GLN A 105 -0.58 -0.64 -16.86
C GLN A 105 0.43 0.49 -17.04
N LYS A 106 0.01 1.66 -17.52
CA LYS A 106 0.89 2.84 -17.64
C LYS A 106 1.43 3.30 -16.27
N VAL A 107 0.60 3.23 -15.24
CA VAL A 107 1.05 3.53 -13.86
C VAL A 107 2.07 2.48 -13.39
N TYR A 108 1.80 1.19 -13.62
CA TYR A 108 2.75 0.12 -13.34
C TYR A 108 4.10 0.35 -14.03
N ASP A 109 4.07 0.62 -15.34
CA ASP A 109 5.28 0.87 -16.14
C ASP A 109 6.06 2.09 -15.63
N ALA A 110 5.36 3.13 -15.16
CA ALA A 110 5.99 4.31 -14.56
C ALA A 110 6.67 3.98 -13.22
N VAL A 111 6.02 3.17 -12.36
CA VAL A 111 6.63 2.69 -11.10
C VAL A 111 7.84 1.82 -11.40
N ALA A 112 7.72 0.84 -12.31
CA ALA A 112 8.81 -0.06 -12.68
C ALA A 112 10.00 0.72 -13.26
N LYS A 113 9.73 1.70 -14.13
CA LYS A 113 10.78 2.56 -14.67
C LYS A 113 11.49 3.35 -13.57
N LYS A 114 10.72 3.97 -12.66
CA LYS A 114 11.29 4.78 -11.57
C LYS A 114 12.12 3.93 -10.61
N LEU A 115 11.74 2.66 -10.36
CA LEU A 115 12.54 1.71 -9.56
C LEU A 115 13.88 1.35 -10.21
N VAL A 116 13.98 1.43 -11.55
CA VAL A 116 15.24 1.21 -12.28
C VAL A 116 16.09 2.49 -12.34
N ASP A 117 15.44 3.64 -12.47
CA ASP A 117 16.13 4.94 -12.62
C ASP A 117 16.68 5.47 -11.29
N GLU A 118 16.08 5.10 -10.14
CA GLU A 118 16.46 5.58 -8.82
C GLU A 118 16.91 4.39 -7.93
N ASP A 119 18.20 4.33 -7.64
CA ASP A 119 18.87 3.26 -6.90
C ASP A 119 19.61 3.76 -5.64
N ASP A 120 19.31 4.97 -5.20
CA ASP A 120 20.00 5.67 -4.12
C ASP A 120 19.37 5.42 -2.71
N TYR A 121 18.51 4.41 -2.57
CA TYR A 121 17.86 4.06 -1.32
C TYR A 121 18.29 2.69 -0.79
N ASP A 122 18.61 2.60 0.51
CA ASP A 122 19.03 1.38 1.22
C ASP A 122 20.05 0.53 0.42
N ASP A 123 19.69 -0.72 0.15
CA ASP A 123 20.55 -1.68 -0.58
C ASP A 123 20.48 -1.47 -2.12
N GLY A 124 20.19 -0.28 -2.57
CA GLY A 124 20.12 0.09 -4.00
C GLY A 124 18.74 -0.10 -4.63
N SER A 125 17.66 -0.04 -3.86
CA SER A 125 16.29 -0.12 -4.42
C SER A 125 15.22 0.40 -3.48
N TYR A 126 14.27 1.16 -4.02
CA TYR A 126 13.01 1.50 -3.33
C TYR A 126 11.99 0.33 -3.28
N GLY A 127 12.23 -0.77 -3.98
CA GLY A 127 11.31 -1.90 -4.05
C GLY A 127 10.85 -2.42 -2.68
N PRO A 128 11.76 -2.73 -1.75
CA PRO A 128 11.39 -3.24 -0.43
C PRO A 128 10.54 -2.25 0.38
N VAL A 129 10.83 -0.95 0.33
CA VAL A 129 10.05 0.04 1.08
C VAL A 129 8.69 0.30 0.44
N LEU A 130 8.52 0.14 -0.88
CA LEU A 130 7.22 0.18 -1.55
C LEU A 130 6.35 -1.04 -1.15
N LEU A 131 6.94 -2.22 -1.06
CA LEU A 131 6.24 -3.40 -0.53
C LEU A 131 5.80 -3.17 0.91
N ARG A 132 6.69 -2.62 1.76
CA ARG A 132 6.36 -2.28 3.14
C ARG A 132 5.24 -1.24 3.23
N LEU A 133 5.21 -0.23 2.35
CA LEU A 133 4.11 0.74 2.29
C LEU A 133 2.77 0.05 2.01
N GLY A 134 2.71 -0.85 1.03
CA GLY A 134 1.51 -1.62 0.72
C GLY A 134 1.05 -2.51 1.88
N TRP A 135 1.99 -3.15 2.58
CA TRP A 135 1.72 -3.93 3.79
C TRP A 135 1.17 -3.05 4.92
N HIS A 136 1.82 -1.95 5.28
CA HIS A 136 1.40 -1.08 6.38
C HIS A 136 0.05 -0.41 6.10
N ALA A 137 -0.22 -0.05 4.85
CA ALA A 137 -1.53 0.46 4.44
C ALA A 137 -2.65 -0.60 4.58
N SER A 138 -2.31 -1.89 4.44
CA SER A 138 -3.27 -3.00 4.49
C SER A 138 -3.42 -3.59 5.89
N GLY A 139 -2.33 -3.64 6.66
CA GLY A 139 -2.22 -4.32 7.95
C GLY A 139 -3.05 -3.72 9.08
N THR A 140 -3.62 -2.55 8.87
CA THR A 140 -4.54 -1.91 9.81
C THR A 140 -5.97 -2.47 9.74
N TYR A 141 -6.28 -3.37 8.78
CA TYR A 141 -7.63 -3.92 8.60
C TYR A 141 -8.09 -4.71 9.82
N ASP A 142 -9.34 -4.52 10.17
CA ASP A 142 -10.01 -5.23 11.25
C ASP A 142 -11.29 -5.87 10.67
N LEU A 143 -11.32 -7.22 10.72
CA LEU A 143 -12.38 -8.01 10.12
C LEU A 143 -13.73 -7.83 10.83
N GLU A 144 -13.72 -7.65 12.15
CA GLU A 144 -14.93 -7.51 12.96
C GLU A 144 -15.61 -6.15 12.75
N THR A 145 -14.81 -5.09 12.74
CA THR A 145 -15.32 -3.71 12.61
C THR A 145 -15.39 -3.21 11.17
N GLY A 146 -14.71 -3.89 10.24
CA GLY A 146 -14.59 -3.43 8.84
C GLY A 146 -13.78 -2.14 8.68
N THR A 147 -13.00 -1.73 9.69
CA THR A 147 -12.21 -0.50 9.68
C THR A 147 -10.77 -0.73 9.26
N GLY A 148 -10.08 0.33 8.84
CA GLY A 148 -8.70 0.26 8.37
C GLY A 148 -8.56 -0.43 7.01
N GLY A 149 -7.37 -0.98 6.75
CA GLY A 149 -7.04 -1.64 5.51
C GLY A 149 -6.66 -0.70 4.37
N SER A 150 -6.39 -1.28 3.20
CA SER A 150 -5.84 -0.58 2.05
C SER A 150 -6.79 0.40 1.37
N ASN A 151 -8.05 0.49 1.81
CA ASN A 151 -9.05 1.38 1.23
C ASN A 151 -9.16 2.67 2.06
N GLY A 152 -8.40 3.69 1.73
CA GLY A 152 -8.41 4.97 2.46
C GLY A 152 -7.14 5.77 2.31
N ALA A 153 -5.98 5.12 2.20
CA ALA A 153 -4.65 5.76 2.20
C ALA A 153 -4.49 6.77 3.35
N THR A 154 -5.00 6.42 4.53
CA THR A 154 -5.10 7.31 5.69
C THR A 154 -3.75 7.67 6.32
N MET A 155 -2.70 6.88 6.03
CA MET A 155 -1.32 7.20 6.43
C MET A 155 -0.79 8.53 5.84
N ARG A 156 -1.52 9.16 4.90
CA ARG A 156 -1.24 10.52 4.44
C ARG A 156 -1.41 11.57 5.55
N PHE A 157 -2.17 11.25 6.58
CA PHE A 157 -2.53 12.17 7.65
C PHE A 157 -1.93 11.76 8.99
N ALA A 158 -1.63 12.77 9.83
CA ALA A 158 -1.49 12.54 11.24
C ALA A 158 -2.87 12.21 11.86
N PRO A 159 -2.98 11.30 12.89
CA PRO A 159 -1.87 10.65 13.59
C PRO A 159 -1.29 9.43 12.89
N GLU A 160 -1.98 8.79 11.91
CA GLU A 160 -1.60 7.48 11.37
C GLU A 160 -0.22 7.53 10.68
N GLY A 161 0.06 8.60 9.93
CA GLY A 161 1.38 8.79 9.30
C GLY A 161 2.54 8.91 10.29
N ASP A 162 2.23 9.29 11.54
CA ASP A 162 3.20 9.53 12.60
C ASP A 162 3.27 8.35 13.60
N HIS A 163 2.50 7.28 13.42
CA HIS A 163 2.62 6.08 14.25
C HIS A 163 4.04 5.50 14.15
N GLY A 164 4.60 5.08 15.28
CA GLY A 164 5.96 4.52 15.35
C GLY A 164 6.20 3.38 14.37
N ALA A 165 5.20 2.51 14.16
CA ALA A 165 5.26 1.44 13.18
C ALA A 165 5.43 1.93 11.73
N ASN A 166 5.00 3.16 11.41
CA ASN A 166 5.10 3.77 10.08
C ASN A 166 6.38 4.59 9.85
N ALA A 167 7.31 4.58 10.83
CA ALA A 167 8.60 5.26 10.69
C ALA A 167 9.33 4.81 9.41
N GLY A 168 9.89 5.78 8.67
CA GLY A 168 10.59 5.57 7.40
C GLY A 168 9.69 5.41 6.17
N LEU A 169 8.36 5.22 6.29
CA LEU A 169 7.47 5.07 5.14
C LEU A 169 7.20 6.37 4.38
N ARG A 170 7.60 7.52 4.94
CA ARG A 170 7.56 8.78 4.21
C ARG A 170 8.37 8.71 2.92
N ALA A 171 9.55 8.10 2.94
CA ALA A 171 10.38 7.92 1.75
C ALA A 171 9.62 7.21 0.62
N ALA A 172 8.87 6.16 0.92
CA ALA A 172 8.05 5.45 -0.07
C ALA A 172 6.90 6.31 -0.61
N ARG A 173 6.25 7.12 0.25
CA ARG A 173 5.20 8.03 -0.18
C ARG A 173 5.75 9.14 -1.08
N ASP A 174 6.85 9.77 -0.67
CA ASP A 174 7.50 10.83 -1.44
C ASP A 174 8.01 10.32 -2.80
N PHE A 175 8.53 9.08 -2.86
CA PHE A 175 8.90 8.41 -4.11
C PHE A 175 7.74 8.30 -5.11
N LEU A 176 6.51 8.12 -4.62
CA LEU A 176 5.32 7.95 -5.47
C LEU A 176 4.63 9.27 -5.85
N GLU A 177 4.95 10.40 -5.22
CA GLU A 177 4.29 11.69 -5.52
C GLU A 177 4.44 12.11 -6.98
N PRO A 178 5.62 12.05 -7.64
CA PRO A 178 5.73 12.38 -9.07
C PRO A 178 4.86 11.49 -9.98
N ILE A 179 4.64 10.22 -9.58
CA ILE A 179 3.75 9.31 -10.30
C ILE A 179 2.28 9.71 -10.08
N LYS A 180 1.91 10.10 -8.85
CA LYS A 180 0.58 10.65 -8.55
C LYS A 180 0.29 11.92 -9.36
N GLU A 181 1.27 12.80 -9.49
CA GLU A 181 1.17 14.02 -10.32
C GLU A 181 0.99 13.69 -11.81
N GLN A 182 1.71 12.69 -12.32
CA GLN A 182 1.58 12.20 -13.69
C GLN A 182 0.22 11.56 -13.99
N PHE A 183 -0.35 10.88 -13.00
CA PHE A 183 -1.63 10.16 -13.10
C PHE A 183 -2.63 10.66 -12.04
N PRO A 184 -3.16 11.88 -12.13
CA PRO A 184 -3.97 12.49 -11.07
C PRO A 184 -5.29 11.75 -10.82
N TRP A 185 -5.75 10.92 -11.75
CA TRP A 185 -6.98 10.13 -11.66
C TRP A 185 -6.87 8.93 -10.71
N ILE A 186 -5.67 8.37 -10.49
CA ILE A 186 -5.51 7.22 -9.58
C ILE A 186 -5.63 7.69 -8.13
N THR A 187 -6.32 6.91 -7.30
CA THR A 187 -6.34 7.16 -5.85
C THR A 187 -4.97 6.83 -5.23
N TYR A 188 -4.61 7.47 -4.12
CA TYR A 188 -3.43 7.05 -3.35
C TYR A 188 -3.53 5.60 -2.89
N SER A 189 -4.74 5.18 -2.50
CA SER A 189 -5.02 3.81 -2.09
C SER A 189 -4.68 2.79 -3.19
N ASP A 190 -5.10 3.03 -4.43
CA ASP A 190 -4.76 2.16 -5.55
C ASP A 190 -3.29 2.29 -5.95
N LEU A 191 -2.71 3.49 -5.94
CA LEU A 191 -1.31 3.72 -6.28
C LEU A 191 -0.36 2.96 -5.33
N TRP A 192 -0.58 3.02 -4.02
CA TRP A 192 0.29 2.35 -3.05
C TRP A 192 0.24 0.82 -3.18
N ILE A 193 -0.95 0.25 -3.42
CA ILE A 193 -1.07 -1.19 -3.62
C ILE A 193 -0.52 -1.64 -4.99
N LEU A 194 -0.75 -0.85 -6.04
CA LEU A 194 -0.19 -1.14 -7.36
C LEU A 194 1.34 -1.08 -7.33
N SER A 195 1.91 -0.07 -6.63
CA SER A 195 3.36 0.05 -6.49
C SER A 195 3.98 -1.12 -5.71
N ALA A 196 3.30 -1.63 -4.68
CA ALA A 196 3.75 -2.83 -3.97
C ALA A 196 3.71 -4.09 -4.86
N CYS A 197 2.66 -4.24 -5.69
CA CYS A 197 2.59 -5.32 -6.67
C CYS A 197 3.73 -5.21 -7.71
N ALA A 198 3.98 -4.01 -8.22
CA ALA A 198 5.07 -3.76 -9.16
C ALA A 198 6.43 -4.07 -8.53
N ALA A 199 6.66 -3.61 -7.30
CA ALA A 199 7.90 -3.86 -6.57
C ALA A 199 8.19 -5.36 -6.40
N ILE A 200 7.17 -6.17 -6.02
CA ILE A 200 7.32 -7.63 -5.91
C ILE A 200 7.78 -8.22 -7.24
N GLN A 201 7.14 -7.85 -8.34
CA GLN A 201 7.45 -8.39 -9.67
C GLN A 201 8.82 -7.96 -10.16
N GLU A 202 9.17 -6.67 -9.99
CA GLU A 202 10.47 -6.13 -10.41
C GLU A 202 11.65 -6.70 -9.59
N MET A 203 11.40 -7.10 -8.34
CA MET A 203 12.38 -7.82 -7.52
C MET A 203 12.42 -9.34 -7.77
N GLY A 204 11.80 -9.83 -8.84
CA GLY A 204 11.86 -11.24 -9.28
C GLY A 204 10.76 -12.12 -8.67
N GLY A 205 9.78 -11.55 -8.00
CA GLY A 205 8.64 -12.26 -7.45
C GLY A 205 7.59 -12.65 -8.51
N PRO A 206 6.54 -13.37 -8.09
CA PRO A 206 5.45 -13.76 -8.98
C PRO A 206 4.56 -12.57 -9.38
N ASP A 207 3.81 -12.74 -10.46
CA ASP A 207 2.76 -11.80 -10.83
C ASP A 207 1.68 -11.74 -9.75
N VAL A 208 1.50 -10.56 -9.15
CA VAL A 208 0.50 -10.33 -8.11
C VAL A 208 -0.75 -9.72 -8.76
N PRO A 209 -1.92 -10.38 -8.67
CA PRO A 209 -3.15 -9.85 -9.22
C PRO A 209 -3.56 -8.55 -8.53
N PHE A 210 -3.67 -7.46 -9.30
CA PHE A 210 -4.15 -6.17 -8.80
C PHE A 210 -5.63 -5.99 -9.09
N ARG A 211 -6.37 -5.47 -8.12
CA ARG A 211 -7.78 -5.06 -8.27
C ARG A 211 -7.90 -3.58 -7.95
N PRO A 212 -8.33 -2.74 -8.91
CA PRO A 212 -8.55 -1.31 -8.71
C PRO A 212 -9.87 -1.03 -7.99
N GLY A 213 -10.08 0.23 -7.62
CA GLY A 213 -11.35 0.74 -7.13
C GLY A 213 -11.36 1.15 -5.66
N ARG A 214 -10.18 1.22 -5.03
CA ARG A 214 -10.05 1.78 -3.68
C ARG A 214 -10.31 3.27 -3.72
N GLN A 215 -10.87 3.78 -2.61
CA GLN A 215 -11.18 5.20 -2.45
C GLN A 215 -10.29 5.81 -1.37
N ASP A 216 -9.81 7.02 -1.61
CA ASP A 216 -9.12 7.79 -0.59
C ASP A 216 -10.12 8.33 0.42
N LYS A 217 -9.72 8.34 1.69
CA LYS A 217 -10.52 8.84 2.81
C LYS A 217 -9.80 10.01 3.48
N ASP A 218 -10.51 10.74 4.30
CA ASP A 218 -9.97 11.84 5.08
C ASP A 218 -9.38 11.38 6.44
N ALA A 219 -8.85 12.32 7.21
CA ALA A 219 -8.19 12.06 8.48
C ALA A 219 -9.10 11.42 9.55
N ALA A 220 -10.42 11.55 9.43
CA ALA A 220 -11.36 10.96 10.38
C ALA A 220 -11.38 9.42 10.32
N PHE A 221 -10.84 8.85 9.23
CA PHE A 221 -10.73 7.41 9.04
C PHE A 221 -9.37 6.84 9.44
N CYS A 222 -8.44 7.65 9.97
CA CYS A 222 -7.19 7.16 10.52
C CYS A 222 -7.46 6.10 11.61
N THR A 223 -6.69 5.03 11.56
CA THR A 223 -6.80 3.95 12.54
C THR A 223 -6.04 4.28 13.82
N PRO A 224 -6.42 3.73 14.98
CA PRO A 224 -5.63 3.85 16.19
C PRO A 224 -4.26 3.16 16.00
N ASP A 225 -3.26 3.62 16.77
CA ASP A 225 -1.96 2.96 16.85
C ASP A 225 -2.07 1.54 17.43
N GLY A 226 -1.03 0.71 17.21
CA GLY A 226 -0.96 -0.65 17.74
C GLY A 226 -1.63 -1.71 16.85
N ARG A 227 -2.13 -1.37 15.66
CA ARG A 227 -2.68 -2.35 14.70
C ARG A 227 -1.63 -3.08 13.87
N LEU A 228 -0.38 -2.64 13.87
CA LEU A 228 0.73 -3.28 13.17
C LEU A 228 1.64 -4.03 14.16
N PRO A 229 2.35 -5.08 13.70
CA PRO A 229 3.22 -5.86 14.57
C PRO A 229 4.37 -5.04 15.17
N ASP A 230 4.65 -5.29 16.45
CA ASP A 230 5.85 -4.83 17.14
C ASP A 230 6.95 -5.88 17.02
N GLY A 231 8.09 -5.52 16.44
CA GLY A 231 9.22 -6.42 16.20
C GLY A 231 9.89 -6.95 17.49
N ALA A 232 9.63 -6.36 18.65
CA ALA A 232 10.14 -6.84 19.94
C ALA A 232 9.24 -7.92 20.59
N GLN A 233 8.06 -8.19 20.01
CA GLN A 233 7.09 -9.11 20.58
C GLN A 233 7.07 -10.46 19.84
N GLY A 234 6.54 -11.48 20.52
CA GLY A 234 6.56 -12.87 20.06
C GLY A 234 5.29 -13.32 19.34
N GLN A 235 5.16 -14.65 19.24
CA GLN A 235 4.13 -15.32 18.46
C GLN A 235 2.69 -14.99 18.86
N ASP A 236 2.41 -14.77 20.14
CA ASP A 236 1.04 -14.51 20.60
C ASP A 236 0.59 -13.10 20.18
N HIS A 237 1.53 -12.12 20.18
CA HIS A 237 1.29 -10.81 19.62
C HIS A 237 1.02 -10.89 18.11
N LEU A 238 1.83 -11.64 17.35
CA LEU A 238 1.62 -11.83 15.92
C LEU A 238 0.23 -12.44 15.64
N ARG A 239 -0.18 -13.46 16.38
CA ARG A 239 -1.51 -14.02 16.26
C ARG A 239 -2.61 -12.99 16.53
N GLY A 240 -2.47 -12.19 17.60
CA GLY A 240 -3.43 -11.13 17.91
C GLY A 240 -3.58 -10.14 16.77
N ILE A 241 -2.48 -9.70 16.15
CA ILE A 241 -2.47 -8.78 15.03
C ILE A 241 -3.12 -9.40 13.78
N PHE A 242 -2.66 -10.57 13.35
CA PHE A 242 -3.07 -11.18 12.09
C PHE A 242 -4.45 -11.85 12.15
N TYR A 243 -4.84 -12.42 13.29
CA TYR A 243 -6.18 -12.98 13.48
C TYR A 243 -7.26 -11.89 13.41
N ARG A 244 -6.97 -10.69 13.94
CA ARG A 244 -7.84 -9.52 13.77
C ARG A 244 -8.10 -9.22 12.29
N MET A 245 -7.10 -9.45 11.42
CA MET A 245 -7.23 -9.28 9.98
C MET A 245 -7.93 -10.45 9.29
N GLY A 246 -8.14 -11.58 9.99
CA GLY A 246 -8.75 -12.81 9.46
C GLY A 246 -7.77 -13.84 8.91
N PHE A 247 -6.46 -13.69 9.14
CA PHE A 247 -5.45 -14.66 8.74
C PHE A 247 -5.29 -15.80 9.75
N ASN A 248 -4.89 -16.98 9.29
CA ASN A 248 -4.52 -18.13 10.12
C ASN A 248 -2.98 -18.27 10.21
N ASP A 249 -2.50 -19.20 11.05
CA ASP A 249 -1.06 -19.39 11.28
C ASP A 249 -0.26 -19.71 10.01
N GLN A 250 -0.81 -20.50 9.10
CA GLN A 250 -0.14 -20.82 7.83
C GLN A 250 0.02 -19.57 6.96
N GLU A 251 -1.01 -18.73 6.91
CA GLU A 251 -0.99 -17.47 6.16
C GLU A 251 -0.04 -16.45 6.80
N ILE A 252 0.04 -16.41 8.15
CA ILE A 252 1.01 -15.58 8.87
C ILE A 252 2.44 -15.95 8.46
N VAL A 253 2.75 -17.25 8.51
CA VAL A 253 4.09 -17.75 8.11
C VAL A 253 4.35 -17.39 6.63
N ALA A 254 3.40 -17.63 5.73
CA ALA A 254 3.56 -17.31 4.32
C ALA A 254 3.84 -15.82 4.08
N LEU A 255 3.09 -14.93 4.75
CA LEU A 255 3.25 -13.49 4.66
C LEU A 255 4.60 -13.00 5.22
N SER A 256 5.11 -13.68 6.27
CA SER A 256 6.41 -13.33 6.84
C SER A 256 7.58 -13.44 5.85
N GLY A 257 7.41 -14.23 4.78
CA GLY A 257 8.39 -14.36 3.69
C GLY A 257 8.70 -13.08 2.94
N ALA A 258 7.87 -12.04 3.09
CA ALA A 258 8.18 -10.70 2.60
C ALA A 258 9.48 -10.15 3.19
N HIS A 259 9.93 -10.64 4.35
CA HIS A 259 11.22 -10.31 4.95
C HIS A 259 12.44 -10.88 4.19
N ALA A 260 12.26 -11.66 3.13
CA ALA A 260 13.35 -11.88 2.17
C ALA A 260 13.85 -10.57 1.56
N LEU A 261 13.04 -9.51 1.63
CA LEU A 261 13.27 -8.19 1.05
C LEU A 261 13.50 -7.13 2.13
N GLY A 262 14.42 -6.22 1.83
CA GLY A 262 14.70 -5.05 2.65
C GLY A 262 15.53 -5.35 3.89
N ARG A 263 15.55 -4.38 4.79
CA ARG A 263 16.35 -4.38 6.00
C ARG A 263 15.69 -3.64 7.15
N CYS A 264 16.14 -3.92 8.37
CA CYS A 264 15.84 -3.12 9.55
C CYS A 264 16.73 -1.87 9.63
N HIS A 265 16.25 -0.86 10.37
CA HIS A 265 16.97 0.36 10.73
C HIS A 265 16.77 0.64 12.21
N THR A 266 17.85 0.98 12.91
CA THR A 266 17.81 1.22 14.35
C THR A 266 16.91 2.39 14.77
N ASP A 267 16.79 3.40 13.92
CA ASP A 267 15.92 4.57 14.10
C ASP A 267 14.44 4.31 13.81
N ARG A 268 14.08 3.13 13.29
CA ARG A 268 12.70 2.76 12.91
C ARG A 268 12.16 1.62 13.77
N SER A 269 12.87 0.50 13.82
CA SER A 269 12.44 -0.71 14.54
C SER A 269 13.30 -1.05 15.77
N GLY A 270 14.42 -0.37 15.98
CA GLY A 270 15.40 -0.71 17.00
C GLY A 270 16.36 -1.85 16.60
N PHE A 271 16.13 -2.49 15.45
CA PHE A 271 16.97 -3.53 14.87
C PHE A 271 17.76 -2.99 13.68
N ASP A 272 18.81 -3.68 13.28
CA ASP A 272 19.65 -3.31 12.13
C ASP A 272 19.94 -4.49 11.21
N GLY A 273 20.12 -4.18 9.92
CA GLY A 273 20.57 -5.11 8.89
C GLY A 273 19.46 -5.85 8.14
N PRO A 274 19.84 -6.51 7.03
CA PRO A 274 18.94 -7.30 6.20
C PRO A 274 18.62 -8.67 6.83
N TRP A 275 17.48 -9.26 6.47
CA TRP A 275 17.14 -10.64 6.88
C TRP A 275 17.69 -11.70 5.91
N SER A 276 18.12 -11.32 4.70
CA SER A 276 18.65 -12.22 3.67
C SER A 276 19.91 -11.66 3.03
N PHE A 277 20.64 -12.49 2.29
CA PHE A 277 21.83 -12.07 1.56
C PHE A 277 21.54 -11.23 0.32
N SER A 278 20.29 -11.21 -0.15
CA SER A 278 19.86 -10.48 -1.35
C SER A 278 18.59 -9.67 -1.06
N PRO A 279 18.71 -8.58 -0.30
CA PRO A 279 17.54 -7.85 0.20
C PRO A 279 16.70 -7.15 -0.87
N THR A 280 17.17 -7.12 -2.11
CA THR A 280 16.45 -6.55 -3.27
C THR A 280 15.97 -7.60 -4.27
N THR A 281 16.06 -8.90 -3.91
CA THR A 281 15.60 -10.02 -4.76
C THR A 281 14.70 -10.94 -3.95
N LEU A 282 13.46 -11.17 -4.40
CA LEU A 282 12.53 -12.05 -3.72
C LEU A 282 12.97 -13.51 -3.85
N THR A 283 13.39 -14.10 -2.76
CA THR A 283 13.81 -15.50 -2.64
C THR A 283 13.10 -16.16 -1.46
N ASN A 284 13.36 -17.45 -1.23
CA ASN A 284 12.90 -18.16 -0.03
C ASN A 284 13.97 -18.24 1.07
N ASP A 285 15.03 -17.45 0.97
CA ASP A 285 16.17 -17.53 1.91
C ASP A 285 15.81 -17.11 3.33
N TYR A 286 14.77 -16.30 3.49
CA TYR A 286 14.22 -15.94 4.81
C TYR A 286 13.79 -17.18 5.64
N TYR A 287 13.44 -18.29 4.98
CA TYR A 287 12.98 -19.52 5.63
C TYR A 287 14.09 -20.59 5.77
N LYS A 288 15.30 -20.33 5.33
CA LYS A 288 16.43 -21.28 5.38
C LYS A 288 17.44 -20.91 6.46
#